data_ef163ff43765336f85db493c26c9f13a
#
_entry.id   ef163ff43765336f85db493c26c9f13a
#
_cell.length_a   1.000
_cell.length_b   1.000
_cell.length_c   1.000
_cell.angle_alpha   90.00
_cell.angle_beta   90.00
_cell.angle_gamma   90.00
#
_symmetry.space_group_name_H-M   'P 1'
#
loop_
_entity.id
_entity.type
_entity.pdbx_description
1 polymer ?
#
loop_
_entity_poly.entity_id
_entity_poly.type
_entity_poly.pdbx_seq_one_letter_code
_entity_poly.pdbx_strand_id
1 'polypeptide(L)'
;MLLTVAVIFLFAAGAVNVDSPIDSPVETGADLIMIDFMKTMGPLERPPVAFFHSRHTEALAKINRDCSACHMADEKRRLSPKFKCLADTDRQMVTDTYHVNCIACHRDLAGPGQKSGPETCGGCHRQNPAVASTWKDIAFDKSLHYRHVKTNADKCERCHHEYDKQTKQLVYAKGKEGACVYCHKDVAVEKTPTLKEASHFQCIGCHRNNIANNKQ
;
A
#
# COMPACT_ATOMS: atom_id res chain seq x y z
N MET A 1 31.67 50.48 -58.50
CA MET A 1 30.41 50.44 -57.71
C MET A 1 30.01 49.00 -57.61
N LEU A 2 30.36 48.34 -56.50
CA LEU A 2 29.94 46.97 -56.19
C LEU A 2 28.78 47.06 -55.15
N LEU A 3 27.63 46.56 -55.55
CA LEU A 3 26.48 46.36 -54.61
C LEU A 3 26.64 45.02 -53.95
N THR A 4 26.84 45.01 -52.64
CA THR A 4 26.76 43.85 -51.82
C THR A 4 25.33 43.64 -51.28
N VAL A 5 24.69 42.58 -51.76
CA VAL A 5 23.37 42.15 -51.24
C VAL A 5 23.57 41.28 -49.99
N ALA A 6 23.15 41.79 -48.83
CA ALA A 6 23.16 41.04 -47.62
C ALA A 6 21.86 40.20 -47.52
N VAL A 7 22.01 38.86 -47.52
CA VAL A 7 20.91 37.96 -47.33
C VAL A 7 20.80 37.68 -45.80
N ILE A 8 19.71 38.17 -45.21
CA ILE A 8 19.39 37.91 -43.80
C ILE A 8 18.62 36.59 -43.70
N PHE A 9 19.25 35.57 -43.16
CA PHE A 9 18.55 34.32 -42.77
C PHE A 9 17.87 34.53 -41.43
N LEU A 10 16.52 34.60 -41.44
CA LEU A 10 15.74 34.48 -40.24
C LEU A 10 15.67 32.99 -39.85
N PHE A 11 16.35 32.62 -38.77
CA PHE A 11 16.13 31.35 -38.11
C PHE A 11 14.91 31.50 -37.22
N ALA A 12 13.79 30.87 -37.60
CA ALA A 12 12.66 30.67 -36.73
C ALA A 12 13.01 29.54 -35.74
N ALA A 13 13.28 29.89 -34.50
CA ALA A 13 13.41 28.93 -33.40
C ALA A 13 12.01 28.37 -33.06
N GLY A 14 11.68 27.23 -33.64
CA GLY A 14 10.53 26.45 -33.23
C GLY A 14 10.75 25.92 -31.83
N ALA A 15 10.04 26.46 -30.83
CA ALA A 15 9.96 25.87 -29.51
C ALA A 15 9.21 24.54 -29.62
N VAL A 16 9.94 23.43 -29.51
CA VAL A 16 9.35 22.10 -29.37
C VAL A 16 8.91 21.98 -27.91
N ASN A 17 7.61 22.17 -27.63
CA ASN A 17 7.00 21.76 -26.39
C ASN A 17 6.99 20.24 -26.36
N VAL A 18 7.98 19.66 -25.70
CA VAL A 18 7.96 18.25 -25.31
C VAL A 18 7.22 18.17 -23.99
N ASP A 19 5.89 18.24 -24.04
CA ASP A 19 5.04 17.68 -22.98
C ASP A 19 5.10 16.15 -23.12
N SER A 20 6.17 15.57 -22.63
CA SER A 20 6.19 14.14 -22.35
C SER A 20 5.29 13.93 -21.13
N PRO A 21 4.24 13.11 -21.19
CA PRO A 21 3.56 12.67 -19.99
C PRO A 21 4.61 11.96 -19.15
N ILE A 22 4.86 12.48 -17.95
CA ILE A 22 5.61 11.76 -16.91
C ILE A 22 4.81 10.49 -16.68
N ASP A 23 5.33 9.41 -17.19
CA ASP A 23 4.81 8.05 -16.94
C ASP A 23 5.00 7.78 -15.44
N SER A 24 3.98 8.21 -14.67
CA SER A 24 3.93 7.94 -13.24
C SER A 24 3.87 6.43 -13.10
N PRO A 25 4.74 5.80 -12.30
CA PRO A 25 4.69 4.36 -12.10
C PRO A 25 3.27 3.99 -11.68
N VAL A 26 2.67 3.03 -12.39
CA VAL A 26 1.35 2.47 -12.07
C VAL A 26 1.45 1.88 -10.68
N GLU A 27 0.98 2.62 -9.69
CA GLU A 27 0.95 2.18 -8.30
C GLU A 27 -0.03 1.03 -8.16
N THR A 28 0.50 -0.16 -7.90
CA THR A 28 -0.25 -1.40 -7.67
C THR A 28 -0.65 -1.49 -6.21
N GLY A 29 -1.50 -0.59 -5.73
CA GLY A 29 -1.95 -0.61 -4.34
C GLY A 29 -2.97 0.49 -4.06
N ALA A 30 -3.59 0.46 -2.88
CA ALA A 30 -4.42 1.55 -2.42
C ALA A 30 -3.55 2.75 -2.07
N ASP A 31 -3.51 3.77 -2.92
CA ASP A 31 -2.82 5.02 -2.62
C ASP A 31 -3.50 5.78 -1.50
N LEU A 32 -4.83 5.85 -1.52
CA LEU A 32 -5.64 6.53 -0.52
C LEU A 32 -6.44 5.53 0.32
N ILE A 33 -6.17 5.51 1.61
CA ILE A 33 -6.88 4.71 2.60
C ILE A 33 -7.68 5.65 3.52
N MET A 34 -8.98 5.41 3.65
CA MET A 34 -9.78 6.09 4.66
C MET A 34 -9.61 5.36 5.99
N ILE A 35 -8.97 6.01 6.96
CA ILE A 35 -8.84 5.47 8.32
C ILE A 35 -10.17 5.72 9.04
N ASP A 36 -11.08 4.77 8.93
CA ASP A 36 -12.42 4.81 9.52
C ASP A 36 -12.76 3.55 10.35
N PHE A 37 -11.82 2.67 10.52
CA PHE A 37 -11.93 1.42 11.25
C PHE A 37 -12.62 1.58 12.62
N MET A 38 -12.40 2.70 13.30
CA MET A 38 -13.04 3.02 14.58
C MET A 38 -14.58 3.02 14.55
N LYS A 39 -15.20 3.09 13.36
CA LYS A 39 -16.64 2.90 13.18
C LYS A 39 -17.14 1.55 13.69
N THR A 40 -16.30 0.51 13.61
CA THR A 40 -16.63 -0.83 14.10
C THR A 40 -16.71 -0.89 15.62
N MET A 41 -16.14 0.09 16.32
CA MET A 41 -16.11 0.21 17.78
C MET A 41 -17.04 1.30 18.32
N GLY A 42 -17.87 1.90 17.45
CA GLY A 42 -18.83 2.94 17.80
C GLY A 42 -18.78 4.17 16.89
N PRO A 43 -19.64 5.16 17.11
CA PRO A 43 -19.71 6.36 16.28
C PRO A 43 -18.40 7.14 16.33
N LEU A 44 -18.00 7.71 15.18
CA LEU A 44 -16.85 8.60 15.12
C LEU A 44 -17.22 9.98 15.63
N GLU A 45 -16.37 10.56 16.49
CA GLU A 45 -16.50 11.94 16.95
C GLU A 45 -15.99 12.96 15.92
N ARG A 46 -15.12 12.52 15.01
CA ARG A 46 -14.52 13.32 13.94
C ARG A 46 -14.56 12.58 12.61
N PRO A 47 -14.52 13.29 11.48
CA PRO A 47 -14.45 12.66 10.16
C PRO A 47 -13.28 11.66 10.03
N PRO A 48 -13.42 10.62 9.21
CA PRO A 48 -12.32 9.72 8.88
C PRO A 48 -11.09 10.47 8.35
N VAL A 49 -9.91 9.92 8.57
CA VAL A 49 -8.66 10.49 8.05
C VAL A 49 -8.34 9.90 6.68
N ALA A 50 -8.14 10.76 5.69
CA ALA A 50 -7.64 10.37 4.37
C ALA A 50 -6.12 10.17 4.44
N PHE A 51 -5.67 8.93 4.40
CA PHE A 51 -4.27 8.55 4.51
C PHE A 51 -3.71 8.16 3.14
N PHE A 52 -2.70 8.90 2.67
CA PHE A 52 -2.03 8.64 1.40
C PHE A 52 -0.87 7.67 1.61
N HIS A 53 -1.14 6.38 1.44
CA HIS A 53 -0.18 5.31 1.74
C HIS A 53 1.10 5.44 0.91
N SER A 54 0.98 5.63 -0.40
CA SER A 54 2.14 5.74 -1.30
C SER A 54 3.03 6.93 -0.95
N ARG A 55 2.46 8.09 -0.63
CA ARG A 55 3.24 9.26 -0.19
C ARG A 55 4.06 8.98 1.07
N HIS A 56 3.50 8.21 2.01
CA HIS A 56 4.22 7.82 3.22
C HIS A 56 5.33 6.82 2.94
N THR A 57 5.08 5.82 2.11
CA THR A 57 6.11 4.83 1.73
C THR A 57 7.25 5.47 0.96
N GLU A 58 6.98 6.38 0.03
CA GLU A 58 7.99 7.15 -0.68
C GLU A 58 8.82 8.06 0.25
N ALA A 59 8.14 8.76 1.18
CA ALA A 59 8.83 9.60 2.14
C ALA A 59 9.74 8.79 3.07
N LEU A 60 9.28 7.63 3.54
CA LEU A 60 10.06 6.72 4.38
C LEU A 60 11.26 6.12 3.63
N ALA A 61 11.08 5.75 2.36
CA ALA A 61 12.17 5.24 1.53
C ALA A 61 13.34 6.24 1.40
N LYS A 62 13.04 7.56 1.30
CA LYS A 62 14.06 8.63 1.24
C LYS A 62 14.93 8.72 2.49
N ILE A 63 14.43 8.24 3.63
CA ILE A 63 15.16 8.20 4.91
C ILE A 63 15.54 6.78 5.34
N ASN A 64 15.60 5.85 4.38
CA ASN A 64 15.96 4.45 4.58
C ASN A 64 15.10 3.72 5.63
N ARG A 65 13.81 4.07 5.72
CA ARG A 65 12.82 3.34 6.53
C ARG A 65 11.90 2.55 5.61
N ASP A 66 11.51 1.37 6.06
CA ASP A 66 10.63 0.46 5.32
C ASP A 66 9.23 0.34 5.95
N CYS A 67 8.45 -0.62 5.49
CA CYS A 67 7.10 -0.89 5.96
C CYS A 67 7.01 -1.12 7.49
N SER A 68 8.10 -1.59 8.13
CA SER A 68 8.14 -1.85 9.57
C SER A 68 8.08 -0.56 10.41
N ALA A 69 8.30 0.61 9.79
CA ALA A 69 8.10 1.90 10.45
C ALA A 69 6.66 2.09 10.93
N CYS A 70 5.69 1.47 10.23
CA CYS A 70 4.24 1.59 10.53
C CYS A 70 3.58 0.24 10.86
N HIS A 71 4.12 -0.86 10.39
CA HIS A 71 3.51 -2.18 10.52
C HIS A 71 4.37 -3.11 11.38
N MET A 72 3.77 -3.71 12.39
CA MET A 72 4.43 -4.73 13.19
C MET A 72 4.50 -6.07 12.43
N ALA A 73 5.58 -6.80 12.64
CA ALA A 73 5.68 -8.17 12.15
C ALA A 73 5.29 -9.15 13.26
N ASP A 74 4.60 -10.23 12.90
CA ASP A 74 4.35 -11.34 13.82
C ASP A 74 5.57 -12.26 13.98
N GLU A 75 5.45 -13.30 14.77
CA GLU A 75 6.52 -14.29 15.03
C GLU A 75 7.04 -14.98 13.76
N LYS A 76 6.20 -15.07 12.72
CA LYS A 76 6.57 -15.60 11.40
C LYS A 76 7.10 -14.53 10.44
N ARG A 77 7.43 -13.34 10.94
CA ARG A 77 7.92 -12.18 10.19
C ARG A 77 6.92 -11.65 9.15
N ARG A 78 5.63 -11.93 9.30
CA ARG A 78 4.58 -11.41 8.45
C ARG A 78 4.13 -10.05 8.97
N LEU A 79 4.05 -9.05 8.09
CA LEU A 79 3.56 -7.72 8.47
C LEU A 79 2.06 -7.72 8.73
N SER A 80 1.67 -7.20 9.87
CA SER A 80 0.28 -6.88 10.14
C SER A 80 -0.19 -5.74 9.23
N PRO A 81 -1.40 -5.81 8.64
CA PRO A 81 -1.98 -4.66 7.93
C PRO A 81 -2.45 -3.56 8.88
N LYS A 82 -2.39 -3.79 10.20
CA LYS A 82 -2.77 -2.82 11.23
C LYS A 82 -1.62 -1.88 11.56
N PHE A 83 -1.96 -0.67 11.98
CA PHE A 83 -0.95 0.34 12.31
C PHE A 83 -0.40 0.12 13.71
N LYS A 84 0.91 -0.16 13.80
CA LYS A 84 1.66 -0.29 15.06
C LYS A 84 1.09 -1.33 16.06
N CYS A 85 0.29 -2.28 15.57
CA CYS A 85 -0.25 -3.36 16.40
C CYS A 85 -0.50 -4.63 15.60
N LEU A 86 -0.72 -5.74 16.30
CA LEU A 86 -1.12 -7.02 15.69
C LEU A 86 -2.64 -7.22 15.75
N ALA A 87 -3.32 -6.62 16.73
CA ALA A 87 -4.76 -6.69 16.92
C ALA A 87 -5.31 -5.36 17.44
N ASP A 88 -6.47 -4.95 16.94
CA ASP A 88 -7.20 -3.78 17.43
C ASP A 88 -8.22 -4.27 18.45
N THR A 89 -7.89 -4.19 19.72
CA THR A 89 -8.70 -4.78 20.79
C THR A 89 -9.46 -3.76 21.63
N ASP A 90 -8.99 -2.53 21.68
CA ASP A 90 -9.54 -1.46 22.51
C ASP A 90 -9.56 -0.12 21.76
N ARG A 91 -10.69 0.59 21.85
CA ARG A 91 -10.91 1.86 21.16
C ARG A 91 -9.91 2.94 21.59
N GLN A 92 -9.68 3.08 22.89
CA GLN A 92 -8.79 4.11 23.41
C GLN A 92 -7.35 3.83 23.00
N MET A 93 -6.92 2.59 23.15
CA MET A 93 -5.58 2.15 22.73
C MET A 93 -5.34 2.41 21.24
N VAL A 94 -6.30 2.09 20.38
CA VAL A 94 -6.18 2.35 18.93
C VAL A 94 -6.12 3.85 18.66
N THR A 95 -6.99 4.65 19.29
CA THR A 95 -6.99 6.11 19.16
C THR A 95 -5.64 6.70 19.56
N ASP A 96 -5.11 6.31 20.70
CA ASP A 96 -3.82 6.79 21.21
C ASP A 96 -2.67 6.36 20.30
N THR A 97 -2.71 5.12 19.80
CA THR A 97 -1.70 4.61 18.86
C THR A 97 -1.59 5.47 17.61
N TYR A 98 -2.71 5.83 16.99
CA TYR A 98 -2.69 6.72 15.83
C TYR A 98 -2.24 8.13 16.18
N HIS A 99 -2.83 8.75 17.22
CA HIS A 99 -2.52 10.13 17.59
C HIS A 99 -1.06 10.29 18.00
N VAL A 100 -0.57 9.45 18.89
CA VAL A 100 0.83 9.54 19.35
C VAL A 100 1.81 9.31 18.20
N ASN A 101 1.65 8.25 17.43
CA ASN A 101 2.67 7.91 16.45
C ASN A 101 2.62 8.78 15.18
N CYS A 102 1.43 9.11 14.66
CA CYS A 102 1.34 9.97 13.47
C CYS A 102 1.81 11.39 13.77
N ILE A 103 1.36 11.99 14.88
CA ILE A 103 1.73 13.37 15.25
C ILE A 103 3.22 13.45 15.62
N ALA A 104 3.74 12.50 16.39
CA ALA A 104 5.16 12.49 16.74
C ALA A 104 6.04 12.38 15.49
N CYS A 105 5.72 11.43 14.58
CA CYS A 105 6.48 11.26 13.35
C CYS A 105 6.46 12.52 12.48
N HIS A 106 5.29 13.17 12.31
CA HIS A 106 5.19 14.40 11.54
C HIS A 106 6.00 15.53 12.16
N ARG A 107 5.98 15.65 13.50
CA ARG A 107 6.77 16.63 14.25
C ARG A 107 8.27 16.38 14.13
N ASP A 108 8.70 15.12 14.30
CA ASP A 108 10.11 14.74 14.26
C ASP A 108 10.72 14.95 12.86
N LEU A 109 9.90 14.82 11.80
CA LEU A 109 10.33 15.03 10.41
C LEU A 109 10.17 16.49 9.95
N ALA A 110 9.52 17.35 10.74
CA ALA A 110 9.40 18.78 10.47
C ALA A 110 10.73 19.48 10.79
N GLY A 111 11.58 19.67 9.78
CA GLY A 111 12.85 20.40 9.88
C GLY A 111 12.79 21.76 9.13
N PRO A 112 13.80 22.61 9.30
CA PRO A 112 13.90 23.85 8.53
C PRO A 112 13.88 23.56 7.02
N GLY A 113 12.84 24.06 6.33
CA GLY A 113 12.64 23.83 4.89
C GLY A 113 12.08 22.46 4.50
N GLN A 114 11.82 21.57 5.45
CA GLN A 114 11.18 20.26 5.18
C GLN A 114 9.69 20.34 5.50
N LYS A 115 8.87 20.01 4.51
CA LYS A 115 7.42 19.82 4.71
C LYS A 115 7.17 18.44 5.28
N SER A 116 6.53 18.40 6.45
CA SER A 116 5.98 17.20 7.03
C SER A 116 4.46 17.14 6.89
N GLY A 117 3.82 16.11 7.40
CA GLY A 117 2.36 15.99 7.43
C GLY A 117 1.71 16.90 8.48
N PRO A 118 0.36 16.92 8.54
CA PRO A 118 -0.37 17.72 9.49
C PRO A 118 -0.20 17.21 10.93
N GLU A 119 -0.17 18.16 11.90
CA GLU A 119 -0.10 17.88 13.32
C GLU A 119 -1.38 18.29 14.07
N THR A 120 -2.30 18.99 13.40
CA THR A 120 -3.54 19.50 14.00
C THR A 120 -4.73 18.61 13.70
N CYS A 121 -5.73 18.61 14.60
CA CYS A 121 -6.95 17.84 14.43
C CYS A 121 -7.61 18.07 13.06
N GLY A 122 -7.84 19.30 12.66
CA GLY A 122 -8.49 19.65 11.39
C GLY A 122 -7.60 19.41 10.16
N GLY A 123 -6.28 19.28 10.33
CA GLY A 123 -5.36 18.92 9.26
C GLY A 123 -5.52 17.47 8.84
N CYS A 124 -5.80 16.58 9.79
CA CYS A 124 -6.04 15.15 9.57
C CYS A 124 -7.54 14.87 9.36
N HIS A 125 -8.40 15.35 10.28
CA HIS A 125 -9.86 15.12 10.26
C HIS A 125 -10.58 16.20 9.43
N ARG A 126 -10.58 16.05 8.12
CA ARG A 126 -11.22 17.01 7.20
C ARG A 126 -12.67 16.59 6.93
N GLN A 127 -13.62 17.55 7.00
CA GLN A 127 -15.04 17.26 6.79
C GLN A 127 -15.35 16.77 5.37
N ASN A 128 -14.63 17.25 4.36
CA ASN A 128 -14.77 16.81 2.99
C ASN A 128 -13.38 16.56 2.42
N PRO A 129 -12.77 15.39 2.65
CA PRO A 129 -11.65 15.02 1.83
C PRO A 129 -12.17 14.91 0.40
N ALA A 130 -11.79 15.87 -0.46
CA ALA A 130 -12.21 15.92 -1.86
C ALA A 130 -11.68 14.73 -2.71
N VAL A 131 -11.38 13.61 -2.06
CA VAL A 131 -10.68 12.49 -2.67
C VAL A 131 -11.41 11.21 -2.29
N ALA A 132 -11.90 10.50 -3.29
CA ALA A 132 -12.45 9.15 -3.09
C ALA A 132 -11.30 8.16 -2.79
N SER A 133 -11.61 7.10 -2.05
CA SER A 133 -10.65 6.01 -1.85
C SER A 133 -10.27 5.41 -3.20
N THR A 134 -8.97 5.22 -3.42
CA THR A 134 -8.43 4.53 -4.60
C THR A 134 -8.33 3.02 -4.37
N TRP A 135 -8.85 2.55 -3.24
CA TRP A 135 -8.92 1.12 -2.96
C TRP A 135 -9.68 0.40 -4.07
N LYS A 136 -9.02 -0.55 -4.70
CA LYS A 136 -9.64 -1.52 -5.60
C LYS A 136 -9.48 -2.89 -4.97
N ASP A 137 -10.51 -3.71 -5.10
CA ASP A 137 -10.39 -5.12 -4.72
C ASP A 137 -9.17 -5.73 -5.41
N ILE A 138 -8.41 -6.51 -4.69
CA ILE A 138 -7.25 -7.19 -5.24
C ILE A 138 -7.77 -8.23 -6.25
N ALA A 139 -7.82 -7.81 -7.51
CA ALA A 139 -8.12 -8.69 -8.61
C ALA A 139 -6.81 -9.28 -9.14
N PHE A 140 -6.61 -10.56 -8.88
CA PHE A 140 -5.52 -11.31 -9.48
C PHE A 140 -5.96 -11.73 -10.88
N ASP A 141 -5.68 -10.90 -11.90
CA ASP A 141 -6.06 -11.20 -13.28
C ASP A 141 -5.28 -12.40 -13.83
N LYS A 142 -5.78 -12.95 -14.95
CA LYS A 142 -5.18 -14.16 -15.58
C LYS A 142 -3.73 -13.93 -16.00
N SER A 143 -3.37 -12.72 -16.43
CA SER A 143 -2.00 -12.39 -16.86
C SER A 143 -1.06 -12.35 -15.68
N LEU A 144 -1.48 -11.69 -14.60
CA LEU A 144 -0.70 -11.62 -13.36
C LEU A 144 -0.55 -13.00 -12.73
N HIS A 145 -1.62 -13.81 -12.71
CA HIS A 145 -1.58 -15.20 -12.25
C HIS A 145 -0.56 -16.01 -13.05
N TYR A 146 -0.62 -15.97 -14.39
CA TYR A 146 0.33 -16.69 -15.25
C TYR A 146 1.78 -16.31 -14.96
N ARG A 147 2.10 -15.01 -14.81
CA ARG A 147 3.45 -14.55 -14.47
C ARG A 147 3.94 -15.09 -13.14
N HIS A 148 3.08 -15.11 -12.11
CA HIS A 148 3.42 -15.67 -10.81
C HIS A 148 3.64 -17.19 -10.88
N VAL A 149 2.81 -17.92 -11.62
CA VAL A 149 2.98 -19.36 -11.84
C VAL A 149 4.35 -19.63 -12.45
N LYS A 150 4.73 -18.92 -13.51
CA LYS A 150 6.04 -19.08 -14.16
C LYS A 150 7.22 -18.71 -13.26
N THR A 151 7.14 -17.58 -12.56
CA THR A 151 8.18 -17.15 -11.63
C THR A 151 8.36 -18.13 -10.46
N ASN A 152 7.29 -18.83 -10.06
CA ASN A 152 7.32 -19.82 -8.98
C ASN A 152 7.55 -21.27 -9.49
N ALA A 153 7.96 -21.46 -10.74
CA ALA A 153 8.23 -22.77 -11.32
C ALA A 153 7.04 -23.75 -11.20
N ASP A 154 5.83 -23.25 -11.51
CA ASP A 154 4.56 -23.97 -11.47
C ASP A 154 4.22 -24.60 -10.09
N LYS A 155 4.80 -24.07 -8.98
CA LYS A 155 4.52 -24.51 -7.61
C LYS A 155 3.26 -23.85 -7.08
N CYS A 156 2.11 -24.40 -7.44
CA CYS A 156 0.79 -23.87 -7.08
C CYS A 156 0.56 -23.84 -5.55
N GLU A 157 1.16 -24.79 -4.83
CA GLU A 157 1.11 -24.91 -3.38
C GLU A 157 1.68 -23.70 -2.61
N ARG A 158 2.43 -22.85 -3.29
CA ARG A 158 2.93 -21.62 -2.67
C ARG A 158 1.83 -20.61 -2.35
N CYS A 159 0.72 -20.69 -3.08
CA CYS A 159 -0.41 -19.78 -2.95
C CYS A 159 -1.72 -20.49 -2.62
N HIS A 160 -1.95 -21.65 -3.26
CA HIS A 160 -3.19 -22.39 -3.10
C HIS A 160 -3.13 -23.38 -1.95
N HIS A 161 -4.17 -23.37 -1.14
CA HIS A 161 -4.34 -24.29 -0.01
C HIS A 161 -5.83 -24.50 0.29
N GLU A 162 -6.12 -25.59 0.96
CA GLU A 162 -7.40 -25.87 1.61
C GLU A 162 -7.18 -26.06 3.10
N TYR A 163 -8.20 -25.79 3.90
CA TYR A 163 -8.17 -26.10 5.32
C TYR A 163 -8.73 -27.49 5.58
N ASP A 164 -7.88 -28.40 6.01
CA ASP A 164 -8.29 -29.73 6.42
C ASP A 164 -8.87 -29.66 7.86
N LYS A 165 -10.17 -29.94 7.97
CA LYS A 165 -10.90 -29.90 9.25
C LYS A 165 -10.49 -31.00 10.22
N GLN A 166 -9.96 -32.12 9.72
CA GLN A 166 -9.55 -33.25 10.57
C GLN A 166 -8.19 -32.99 11.19
N THR A 167 -7.20 -32.62 10.37
CA THR A 167 -5.84 -32.34 10.83
C THR A 167 -5.66 -30.92 11.36
N LYS A 168 -6.64 -30.03 11.10
CA LYS A 168 -6.60 -28.58 11.44
C LYS A 168 -5.40 -27.86 10.79
N GLN A 169 -4.96 -28.32 9.64
CA GLN A 169 -3.82 -27.78 8.89
C GLN A 169 -4.22 -27.27 7.52
N LEU A 170 -3.41 -26.36 6.99
CA LEU A 170 -3.50 -25.96 5.60
C LEU A 170 -2.79 -27.00 4.74
N VAL A 171 -3.49 -27.57 3.77
CA VAL A 171 -2.98 -28.59 2.85
C VAL A 171 -3.16 -28.13 1.41
N TYR A 172 -2.27 -28.54 0.53
CA TYR A 172 -2.45 -28.31 -0.91
C TYR A 172 -3.20 -29.50 -1.53
N ALA A 173 -4.25 -29.24 -2.28
CA ALA A 173 -5.01 -30.23 -3.02
C ALA A 173 -4.99 -29.90 -4.52
N LYS A 174 -4.19 -30.64 -5.29
CA LYS A 174 -4.07 -30.45 -6.74
C LYS A 174 -5.41 -30.64 -7.44
N GLY A 175 -5.76 -29.70 -8.33
CA GLY A 175 -7.02 -29.68 -9.06
C GLY A 175 -8.17 -29.02 -8.29
N LYS A 176 -7.90 -28.47 -7.11
CA LYS A 176 -8.87 -27.72 -6.29
C LYS A 176 -8.43 -26.27 -6.03
N GLU A 177 -7.59 -25.73 -6.90
CA GLU A 177 -7.08 -24.37 -6.79
C GLU A 177 -8.20 -23.34 -7.01
N GLY A 178 -8.84 -22.94 -5.92
CA GLY A 178 -9.88 -21.93 -5.92
C GLY A 178 -9.32 -20.50 -5.78
N ALA A 179 -10.11 -19.50 -6.14
CA ALA A 179 -9.76 -18.12 -5.87
C ALA A 179 -9.84 -17.82 -4.36
N CYS A 180 -8.92 -16.98 -3.86
CA CYS A 180 -8.83 -16.60 -2.45
C CYS A 180 -10.18 -16.13 -1.86
N VAL A 181 -10.97 -15.40 -2.68
CA VAL A 181 -12.29 -14.87 -2.30
C VAL A 181 -13.33 -15.96 -1.98
N TYR A 182 -13.13 -17.21 -2.35
CA TYR A 182 -14.08 -18.28 -2.01
C TYR A 182 -14.07 -18.59 -0.52
N CYS A 183 -12.91 -18.54 0.12
CA CYS A 183 -12.75 -18.80 1.55
C CYS A 183 -12.52 -17.51 2.36
N HIS A 184 -11.71 -16.57 1.83
CA HIS A 184 -11.39 -15.31 2.51
C HIS A 184 -12.40 -14.23 2.09
N LYS A 185 -13.19 -13.74 3.04
CA LYS A 185 -14.22 -12.71 2.84
C LYS A 185 -13.74 -11.36 3.36
N ASP A 186 -14.57 -10.32 3.22
CA ASP A 186 -14.29 -8.99 3.77
C ASP A 186 -14.30 -8.97 5.30
N VAL A 187 -15.03 -9.88 5.91
CA VAL A 187 -15.09 -10.08 7.35
C VAL A 187 -14.48 -11.43 7.70
N ALA A 188 -13.63 -11.46 8.72
CA ALA A 188 -13.05 -12.70 9.22
C ALA A 188 -14.14 -13.63 9.77
N VAL A 189 -14.06 -14.91 9.44
CA VAL A 189 -14.97 -15.95 9.94
C VAL A 189 -14.14 -16.96 10.74
N GLU A 190 -14.45 -17.11 12.00
CA GLU A 190 -13.69 -17.97 12.94
C GLU A 190 -12.19 -17.66 12.92
N LYS A 191 -11.37 -18.63 12.47
CA LYS A 191 -9.91 -18.51 12.33
C LYS A 191 -9.46 -18.17 10.90
N THR A 192 -10.41 -17.99 9.98
CA THR A 192 -10.09 -17.64 8.58
C THR A 192 -9.88 -16.14 8.49
N PRO A 193 -8.68 -15.66 8.12
CA PRO A 193 -8.41 -14.24 7.97
C PRO A 193 -9.26 -13.64 6.84
N THR A 194 -9.46 -12.33 6.89
CA THR A 194 -10.09 -11.60 5.79
C THR A 194 -9.27 -11.72 4.50
N LEU A 195 -9.88 -11.46 3.35
CA LEU A 195 -9.17 -11.41 2.07
C LEU A 195 -8.00 -10.42 2.10
N LYS A 196 -8.20 -9.27 2.74
CA LYS A 196 -7.16 -8.26 2.93
C LYS A 196 -5.97 -8.82 3.72
N GLU A 197 -6.22 -9.44 4.87
CA GLU A 197 -5.16 -10.03 5.70
C GLU A 197 -4.45 -11.19 4.99
N ALA A 198 -5.20 -12.10 4.36
CA ALA A 198 -4.63 -13.20 3.59
C ALA A 198 -3.72 -12.71 2.47
N SER A 199 -4.15 -11.68 1.73
CA SER A 199 -3.36 -11.07 0.66
C SER A 199 -2.09 -10.39 1.19
N HIS A 200 -2.18 -9.66 2.32
CA HIS A 200 -1.01 -9.06 2.94
C HIS A 200 0.01 -10.12 3.40
N PHE A 201 -0.45 -11.18 4.02
CA PHE A 201 0.46 -12.25 4.46
C PHE A 201 1.11 -12.97 3.28
N GLN A 202 0.32 -13.32 2.27
CA GLN A 202 0.80 -14.12 1.15
C GLN A 202 1.60 -13.29 0.16
N CYS A 203 1.05 -12.19 -0.34
CA CYS A 203 1.68 -11.39 -1.40
C CYS A 203 2.85 -10.57 -0.85
N ILE A 204 2.62 -9.76 0.17
CA ILE A 204 3.66 -8.87 0.73
C ILE A 204 4.75 -9.70 1.40
N GLY A 205 4.41 -10.75 2.13
CA GLY A 205 5.39 -11.63 2.77
C GLY A 205 6.34 -12.27 1.76
N CYS A 206 5.81 -12.80 0.66
CA CYS A 206 6.61 -13.40 -0.42
C CYS A 206 7.50 -12.35 -1.11
N HIS A 207 6.93 -11.20 -1.50
CA HIS A 207 7.67 -10.14 -2.17
C HIS A 207 8.83 -9.60 -1.30
N ARG A 208 8.60 -9.40 0.00
CA ARG A 208 9.66 -8.96 0.92
C ARG A 208 10.79 -9.97 1.05
N ASN A 209 10.45 -11.24 1.19
CA ASN A 209 11.45 -12.30 1.27
C ASN A 209 12.30 -12.38 0.01
N ASN A 210 11.68 -12.23 -1.17
CA ASN A 210 12.40 -12.24 -2.45
C ASN A 210 13.32 -11.01 -2.60
N ILE A 211 12.88 -9.83 -2.18
CA ILE A 211 13.71 -8.61 -2.19
C ILE A 211 14.91 -8.77 -1.25
N ALA A 212 14.69 -9.32 -0.06
CA ALA A 212 15.77 -9.55 0.90
C ALA A 212 16.82 -10.54 0.37
N ASN A 213 16.37 -11.60 -0.32
CA ASN A 213 17.26 -12.62 -0.89
C ASN A 213 18.03 -12.14 -2.14
N ASN A 214 17.45 -11.20 -2.91
CA ASN A 214 18.12 -10.66 -4.11
C ASN A 214 19.07 -9.47 -3.79
N LYS A 215 19.17 -9.05 -2.55
CA LYS A 215 20.12 -8.02 -2.08
C LYS A 215 21.42 -8.59 -1.54
N GLN A 216 21.61 -9.91 -1.60
CA GLN A 216 22.87 -10.60 -1.35
C GLN A 216 23.55 -10.88 -2.70
#